data_24e4f7c0e5900b101f3b06acb846572e
#
_entry.id   24e4f7c0e5900b101f3b06acb846572e
#
_cell.length_a   1.000
_cell.length_b   1.000
_cell.length_c   1.000
_cell.angle_alpha   90.00
_cell.angle_beta   90.00
_cell.angle_gamma   90.00
#
_symmetry.space_group_name_H-M   'P 1'
#
loop_
_entity.id
_entity.type
_entity.pdbx_description
1 polymer ?
#
loop_
_entity_poly.entity_id
_entity_poly.type
_entity_poly.pdbx_seq_one_letter_code
_entity_poly.pdbx_strand_id
1 'polypeptide(L)'
;MGRTLAEKVWDAHVVRRADGEPDLLYIDLHLVHEVTSPQAFEALRLAGRPVRRPELTLATEDHNVPTTDTLAPIADPISAAQVEALRKNCAEFGVRLYPMNDPGQGIVHVVGPQLGLSQPGMTIVCGDSHTSTHGAFGALAFGIGTSQVEHVLATQTLPQRRPKTMAITVAGDLPVGVSAKDLILAIIARIGTGGGAGHVIEYRGAAIRALSMEGRMTVCNMSIEAGARAGMIAPDDVTFEYLAGRPRVATGAAWEEAVAYWRTLASDSDAVFDREVVIDAASLTPYVTWGTNPGQAAPLGSLVPAPADYPDAAARASVERALTYMGLTPGTPLSDVTVDTVFIGSCTNGRLSDLRAAADVLRGRRXSEGVRVLIVPGSMAVKAQAEAEGLDEVFRAAGAQWRSAGCSMCLGMNPDTLRPGERSASTSNRNFEGRQGPGGRTHLVSPAVAAATAVTGRLTAPADL
;
A
#
# COMPACT_ATOMS: atom_id res chain seq x y z
N MET A 1 22.61 -15.65 20.59
CA MET A 1 21.41 -15.86 19.80
C MET A 1 21.27 -14.70 18.85
N GLY A 2 21.10 -14.99 17.57
CA GLY A 2 21.00 -13.96 16.56
C GLY A 2 19.71 -13.15 16.65
N ARG A 3 19.71 -11.98 16.03
CA ARG A 3 18.56 -11.09 16.05
C ARG A 3 17.97 -10.94 14.66
N THR A 4 16.64 -10.81 14.60
CA THR A 4 15.95 -10.52 13.34
C THR A 4 16.11 -9.04 12.97
N LEU A 5 15.86 -8.72 11.71
CA LEU A 5 15.82 -7.34 11.24
C LEU A 5 14.92 -6.48 12.12
N ALA A 6 13.71 -6.95 12.41
CA ALA A 6 12.76 -6.18 13.23
C ALA A 6 13.34 -5.93 14.65
N GLU A 7 13.97 -6.94 15.23
CA GLU A 7 14.56 -6.79 16.57
C GLU A 7 15.71 -5.78 16.56
N LYS A 8 16.53 -5.80 15.51
CA LYS A 8 17.65 -4.86 15.40
C LYS A 8 17.14 -3.42 15.32
N VAL A 9 16.14 -3.19 14.48
CA VAL A 9 15.59 -1.83 14.32
C VAL A 9 14.89 -1.39 15.61
N TRP A 10 14.10 -2.28 16.22
CA TRP A 10 13.43 -1.97 17.48
C TRP A 10 14.44 -1.55 18.56
N ASP A 11 15.43 -2.40 18.80
CA ASP A 11 16.41 -2.15 19.88
C ASP A 11 17.19 -0.87 19.66
N ALA A 12 17.45 -0.50 18.41
CA ALA A 12 18.17 0.74 18.11
C ALA A 12 17.34 1.99 18.41
N HIS A 13 16.02 1.85 18.58
CA HIS A 13 15.12 3.02 18.74
C HIS A 13 14.51 3.12 20.13
N VAL A 14 14.78 2.18 21.03
CA VAL A 14 14.22 2.26 22.39
C VAL A 14 14.92 3.38 23.17
N VAL A 15 14.15 4.39 23.58
CA VAL A 15 14.69 5.49 24.40
C VAL A 15 14.37 5.29 25.89
N ARG A 16 13.38 4.45 26.21
CA ARG A 16 13.06 4.10 27.59
C ARG A 16 12.43 2.71 27.62
N ARG A 17 12.85 1.92 28.59
CA ARG A 17 12.27 0.60 28.85
C ARG A 17 12.07 0.45 30.35
N ALA A 18 10.90 -0.05 30.73
CA ALA A 18 10.58 -0.34 32.14
C ALA A 18 9.73 -1.58 32.22
N ASP A 19 9.94 -2.36 33.25
CA ASP A 19 9.24 -3.63 33.43
C ASP A 19 7.73 -3.42 33.44
N GLY A 20 7.04 -4.21 32.64
CA GLY A 20 5.59 -4.17 32.57
C GLY A 20 5.00 -3.05 31.72
N GLU A 21 5.82 -2.15 31.22
CA GLU A 21 5.38 -1.02 30.39
C GLU A 21 5.75 -1.23 28.93
N PRO A 22 5.06 -0.57 28.01
CA PRO A 22 5.52 -0.54 26.61
C PRO A 22 6.87 0.15 26.50
N ASP A 23 7.69 -0.27 25.54
CA ASP A 23 8.91 0.46 25.20
C ASP A 23 8.55 1.81 24.61
N LEU A 24 9.33 2.85 24.90
CA LEU A 24 9.19 4.14 24.25
C LEU A 24 10.17 4.19 23.10
N LEU A 25 9.64 4.29 21.87
CA LEU A 25 10.45 4.29 20.65
C LEU A 25 10.65 5.70 20.11
N TYR A 26 11.86 6.02 19.70
CA TYR A 26 12.12 7.21 18.90
C TYR A 26 11.61 6.99 17.49
N ILE A 27 10.98 8.00 16.88
CA ILE A 27 10.44 7.93 15.53
C ILE A 27 11.30 8.77 14.59
N ASP A 28 11.87 8.14 13.56
CA ASP A 28 12.77 8.81 12.62
C ASP A 28 12.01 9.67 11.60
N LEU A 29 10.82 9.24 11.19
CA LEU A 29 10.06 9.95 10.16
C LEU A 29 8.57 9.86 10.45
N HIS A 30 7.90 11.01 10.45
CA HIS A 30 6.45 11.09 10.64
C HIS A 30 5.82 11.66 9.38
N LEU A 31 4.99 10.86 8.73
CA LEU A 31 4.26 11.26 7.53
C LEU A 31 2.83 11.61 7.91
N VAL A 32 2.30 12.69 7.33
CA VAL A 32 1.01 13.26 7.76
C VAL A 32 0.16 13.55 6.53
N HIS A 33 -1.14 13.34 6.66
CA HIS A 33 -2.10 13.74 5.64
C HIS A 33 -3.34 14.37 6.27
N GLU A 34 -4.30 14.79 5.43
CA GLU A 34 -5.41 15.64 5.88
C GLU A 34 -6.47 14.91 6.71
N VAL A 35 -6.55 13.58 6.64
CA VAL A 35 -7.67 12.87 7.29
C VAL A 35 -7.44 12.66 8.78
N THR A 36 -6.24 12.28 9.19
CA THR A 36 -5.97 11.85 10.57
C THR A 36 -5.20 12.89 11.39
N SER A 37 -5.00 14.07 10.87
CA SER A 37 -4.17 15.07 11.54
C SER A 37 -4.90 16.26 12.18
N PRO A 38 -6.12 16.65 11.77
CA PRO A 38 -6.71 17.88 12.32
C PRO A 38 -6.84 17.89 13.82
N GLN A 39 -7.34 16.81 14.42
CA GLN A 39 -7.52 16.74 15.87
C GLN A 39 -6.18 16.69 16.60
N ALA A 40 -5.17 16.06 16.00
CA ALA A 40 -3.84 16.00 16.60
C ALA A 40 -3.21 17.41 16.69
N PHE A 41 -3.29 18.18 15.62
CA PHE A 41 -2.79 19.56 15.64
C PHE A 41 -3.60 20.44 16.60
N GLU A 42 -4.91 20.25 16.64
CA GLU A 42 -5.73 21.01 17.56
C GLU A 42 -5.34 20.73 19.01
N ALA A 43 -5.07 19.48 19.34
CA ALA A 43 -4.63 19.13 20.70
C ALA A 43 -3.31 19.80 21.04
N LEU A 44 -2.36 19.87 20.09
CA LEU A 44 -1.12 20.61 20.33
C LEU A 44 -1.38 22.09 20.60
N ARG A 45 -2.26 22.70 19.80
CA ARG A 45 -2.60 24.12 19.96
C ARG A 45 -3.20 24.39 21.33
N LEU A 46 -4.15 23.57 21.76
CA LEU A 46 -4.78 23.72 23.07
C LEU A 46 -3.80 23.52 24.22
N ALA A 47 -2.81 22.63 24.04
CA ALA A 47 -1.81 22.38 25.06
C ALA A 47 -0.64 23.36 25.00
N GLY A 48 -0.60 24.24 24.01
CA GLY A 48 0.49 25.18 23.83
C GLY A 48 1.81 24.51 23.45
N ARG A 49 1.76 23.40 22.75
CA ARG A 49 2.98 22.63 22.37
C ARG A 49 3.32 22.82 20.91
N PRO A 50 4.60 22.98 20.58
CA PRO A 50 5.02 22.96 19.18
C PRO A 50 5.16 21.54 18.65
N VAL A 51 5.36 21.41 17.34
CA VAL A 51 5.82 20.15 16.77
C VAL A 51 7.32 20.02 17.14
N ARG A 52 7.67 18.89 17.75
CA ARG A 52 9.00 18.66 18.29
C ARG A 52 10.10 18.69 17.23
N ARG A 53 9.87 17.99 16.14
CA ARG A 53 10.86 17.84 15.06
C ARG A 53 10.20 18.06 13.70
N PRO A 54 9.88 19.32 13.36
CA PRO A 54 9.18 19.56 12.08
C PRO A 54 10.02 19.12 10.87
N GLU A 55 11.34 19.11 10.97
CA GLU A 55 12.19 18.65 9.87
C GLU A 55 12.13 17.13 9.65
N LEU A 56 11.57 16.38 10.61
CA LEU A 56 11.36 14.94 10.47
C LEU A 56 9.89 14.61 10.21
N THR A 57 9.10 15.63 9.89
CA THR A 57 7.67 15.50 9.63
C THR A 57 7.38 16.03 8.23
N LEU A 58 6.61 15.27 7.44
CA LEU A 58 6.27 15.67 6.08
C LEU A 58 4.79 15.44 5.84
N ALA A 59 4.11 16.42 5.25
CA ALA A 59 2.68 16.32 4.96
C ALA A 59 2.41 16.39 3.47
N THR A 60 1.33 15.71 3.05
CA THR A 60 0.84 15.78 1.68
C THR A 60 -0.68 15.65 1.69
N GLU A 61 -1.32 16.19 0.66
CA GLU A 61 -2.77 16.07 0.46
C GLU A 61 -3.01 14.92 -0.50
N ASP A 62 -3.74 13.89 -0.06
CA ASP A 62 -3.89 12.71 -0.91
C ASP A 62 -5.25 12.01 -0.83
N HIS A 63 -5.90 12.01 0.33
CA HIS A 63 -7.13 11.23 0.54
C HIS A 63 -8.38 11.91 -0.01
N ASN A 64 -8.56 13.19 0.32
CA ASN A 64 -9.80 13.92 0.02
C ASN A 64 -9.71 14.76 -1.25
N VAL A 65 -8.63 14.65 -1.99
CA VAL A 65 -8.41 15.48 -3.17
C VAL A 65 -9.06 14.86 -4.41
N PRO A 66 -9.67 15.68 -5.27
CA PRO A 66 -10.17 15.16 -6.55
C PRO A 66 -9.01 14.89 -7.51
N THR A 67 -9.28 14.05 -8.52
CA THR A 67 -8.29 13.71 -9.53
C THR A 67 -8.60 14.33 -10.88
N THR A 68 -9.70 15.10 -10.95
CA THR A 68 -10.07 15.92 -12.11
C THR A 68 -10.41 17.31 -11.61
N ASP A 69 -10.33 18.29 -12.50
CA ASP A 69 -10.67 19.69 -12.18
C ASP A 69 -9.97 20.19 -10.91
N THR A 70 -8.69 19.84 -10.80
CA THR A 70 -7.93 20.07 -9.56
C THR A 70 -7.67 21.55 -9.26
N LEU A 71 -7.96 22.43 -10.20
CA LEU A 71 -7.84 23.88 -9.97
C LEU A 71 -9.13 24.48 -9.43
N ALA A 72 -10.23 23.74 -9.47
CA ALA A 72 -11.52 24.19 -8.92
C ALA A 72 -11.55 23.96 -7.41
N PRO A 73 -12.37 24.72 -6.67
CA PRO A 73 -12.56 24.45 -5.25
C PRO A 73 -13.11 23.04 -5.02
N ILE A 74 -12.68 22.41 -3.93
CA ILE A 74 -13.18 21.07 -3.57
C ILE A 74 -14.68 21.20 -3.22
N ALA A 75 -15.52 20.46 -3.94
CA ALA A 75 -16.97 20.60 -3.82
C ALA A 75 -17.54 20.09 -2.48
N ASP A 76 -16.99 18.98 -1.98
CA ASP A 76 -17.50 18.42 -0.72
C ASP A 76 -17.01 19.27 0.46
N PRO A 77 -17.93 19.81 1.28
CA PRO A 77 -17.51 20.71 2.37
C PRO A 77 -16.60 20.04 3.41
N ILE A 78 -16.82 18.77 3.71
CA ILE A 78 -16.00 18.07 4.71
C ILE A 78 -14.60 17.88 4.17
N SER A 79 -14.48 17.42 2.93
CA SER A 79 -13.16 17.26 2.29
C SER A 79 -12.41 18.59 2.20
N ALA A 80 -13.13 19.65 1.78
CA ALA A 80 -12.52 20.98 1.69
C ALA A 80 -12.03 21.46 3.07
N ALA A 81 -12.80 21.23 4.12
CA ALA A 81 -12.42 21.64 5.46
C ALA A 81 -11.17 20.90 5.95
N GLN A 82 -11.08 19.60 5.66
CA GLN A 82 -9.92 18.81 6.08
C GLN A 82 -8.64 19.25 5.36
N VAL A 83 -8.74 19.49 4.05
CA VAL A 83 -7.59 19.96 3.28
C VAL A 83 -7.15 21.33 3.78
N GLU A 84 -8.08 22.25 3.98
CA GLU A 84 -7.76 23.59 4.48
C GLU A 84 -7.14 23.53 5.88
N ALA A 85 -7.66 22.66 6.75
CA ALA A 85 -7.08 22.49 8.09
C ALA A 85 -5.62 22.04 8.01
N LEU A 86 -5.31 21.09 7.11
CA LEU A 86 -3.92 20.65 6.96
C LEU A 86 -3.03 21.80 6.53
N ARG A 87 -3.49 22.61 5.58
CA ARG A 87 -2.71 23.75 5.09
C ARG A 87 -2.42 24.74 6.23
N LYS A 88 -3.46 25.10 6.99
CA LYS A 88 -3.30 26.01 8.11
C LYS A 88 -2.37 25.44 9.18
N ASN A 89 -2.56 24.18 9.53
CA ASN A 89 -1.76 23.53 10.56
C ASN A 89 -0.29 23.45 10.15
N CYS A 90 -0.01 23.08 8.92
CA CYS A 90 1.38 23.00 8.45
C CYS A 90 2.06 24.38 8.46
N ALA A 91 1.33 25.41 8.03
CA ALA A 91 1.85 26.77 8.07
C ALA A 91 2.13 27.22 9.50
N GLU A 92 1.21 26.96 10.41
CA GLU A 92 1.34 27.38 11.81
C GLU A 92 2.47 26.65 12.53
N PHE A 93 2.60 25.34 12.32
CA PHE A 93 3.53 24.51 13.07
C PHE A 93 4.87 24.27 12.34
N GLY A 94 5.04 24.86 11.17
CA GLY A 94 6.31 24.77 10.43
C GLY A 94 6.56 23.42 9.78
N VAL A 95 5.51 22.69 9.42
CA VAL A 95 5.62 21.37 8.78
C VAL A 95 5.59 21.56 7.27
N ARG A 96 6.52 20.90 6.57
CA ARG A 96 6.56 20.97 5.11
C ARG A 96 5.36 20.23 4.53
N LEU A 97 4.67 20.89 3.59
CA LEU A 97 3.48 20.34 2.94
C LEU A 97 3.65 20.34 1.43
N TYR A 98 3.25 19.25 0.79
CA TYR A 98 3.07 19.19 -0.66
C TYR A 98 1.57 19.21 -0.94
N PRO A 99 1.00 20.38 -1.27
CA PRO A 99 -0.43 20.50 -1.52
C PRO A 99 -0.82 20.04 -2.92
N MET A 100 -2.12 19.86 -3.13
CA MET A 100 -2.67 19.54 -4.45
C MET A 100 -2.13 20.53 -5.51
N ASN A 101 -1.78 19.99 -6.66
CA ASN A 101 -1.18 20.71 -7.80
C ASN A 101 0.31 21.06 -7.63
N ASP A 102 0.91 20.81 -6.48
CA ASP A 102 2.35 20.95 -6.34
C ASP A 102 3.04 19.78 -7.05
N PRO A 103 4.16 20.03 -7.77
CA PRO A 103 4.88 18.92 -8.43
C PRO A 103 5.32 17.81 -7.50
N GLY A 104 5.45 18.08 -6.21
CA GLY A 104 5.84 17.07 -5.22
C GLY A 104 4.68 16.34 -4.57
N GLN A 105 3.44 16.71 -4.89
CA GLN A 105 2.26 16.14 -4.24
C GLN A 105 2.03 14.69 -4.70
N GLY A 106 1.55 13.88 -3.78
CA GLY A 106 1.15 12.53 -4.11
C GLY A 106 0.66 11.79 -2.89
N ILE A 107 0.33 10.52 -3.10
CA ILE A 107 -0.06 9.65 -1.99
C ILE A 107 1.12 9.56 -1.03
N VAL A 108 0.83 9.67 0.25
CA VAL A 108 1.88 9.79 1.27
C VAL A 108 2.90 8.65 1.19
N HIS A 109 2.45 7.42 0.90
CA HIS A 109 3.33 6.25 0.82
C HIS A 109 4.04 6.10 -0.53
N VAL A 110 3.76 6.98 -1.47
CA VAL A 110 4.51 7.08 -2.72
C VAL A 110 5.55 8.20 -2.60
N VAL A 111 5.17 9.31 -1.98
CA VAL A 111 6.04 10.49 -1.86
C VAL A 111 7.28 10.20 -1.03
N GLY A 112 7.12 9.54 0.13
CA GLY A 112 8.27 9.24 1.00
C GLY A 112 9.35 8.45 0.29
N PRO A 113 9.00 7.30 -0.31
CA PRO A 113 9.99 6.52 -1.05
C PRO A 113 10.62 7.26 -2.23
N GLN A 114 9.81 7.96 -3.03
CA GLN A 114 10.36 8.61 -4.22
C GLN A 114 11.35 9.72 -3.88
N LEU A 115 11.18 10.36 -2.73
CA LEU A 115 12.13 11.38 -2.26
C LEU A 115 13.38 10.78 -1.62
N GLY A 116 13.35 9.49 -1.30
CA GLY A 116 14.43 8.85 -0.58
C GLY A 116 14.36 9.08 0.93
N LEU A 117 13.19 9.48 1.44
CA LEU A 117 13.00 9.65 2.88
C LEU A 117 12.89 8.30 3.60
N SER A 118 12.33 7.31 2.93
CA SER A 118 12.16 5.97 3.51
C SER A 118 13.46 5.21 3.36
N GLN A 119 14.16 4.96 4.46
CA GLN A 119 15.49 4.37 4.42
C GLN A 119 15.61 3.19 5.38
N PRO A 120 16.55 2.28 5.09
CA PRO A 120 16.74 1.11 5.96
C PRO A 120 17.01 1.49 7.41
N GLY A 121 16.47 0.71 8.32
CA GLY A 121 16.72 0.86 9.75
C GLY A 121 15.97 1.99 10.42
N MET A 122 15.12 2.70 9.70
CA MET A 122 14.32 3.78 10.29
C MET A 122 13.06 3.25 10.97
N THR A 123 12.52 4.04 11.90
CA THR A 123 11.14 3.90 12.34
C THR A 123 10.31 4.97 11.63
N ILE A 124 9.21 4.55 11.01
CA ILE A 124 8.36 5.45 10.21
C ILE A 124 6.90 5.26 10.64
N VAL A 125 6.21 6.35 10.95
CA VAL A 125 4.78 6.26 11.29
C VAL A 125 3.97 7.27 10.48
N CYS A 126 2.68 6.97 10.36
CA CYS A 126 1.70 7.81 9.69
C CYS A 126 0.33 7.40 10.21
N GLY A 127 -0.60 8.32 10.21
CA GLY A 127 -1.99 8.02 10.55
C GLY A 127 -2.73 7.27 9.45
N ASP A 128 -2.08 6.29 8.86
CA ASP A 128 -2.59 5.49 7.74
C ASP A 128 -2.07 4.06 7.86
N SER A 129 -2.97 3.09 7.77
CA SER A 129 -2.62 1.68 8.00
C SER A 129 -1.61 1.14 6.98
N HIS A 130 -1.56 1.68 5.76
CA HIS A 130 -0.64 1.18 4.74
C HIS A 130 0.78 1.76 4.85
N THR A 131 1.10 2.37 5.99
CA THR A 131 2.45 2.80 6.33
C THR A 131 3.44 1.63 6.25
N SER A 132 2.96 0.39 6.40
CA SER A 132 3.83 -0.78 6.23
C SER A 132 4.55 -0.82 4.88
N THR A 133 4.08 -0.06 3.88
CA THR A 133 4.76 0.07 2.57
C THR A 133 6.26 0.33 2.74
N HIS A 134 6.63 1.19 3.69
CA HIS A 134 8.03 1.60 3.86
C HIS A 134 8.92 0.47 4.40
N GLY A 135 8.31 -0.61 4.90
CA GLY A 135 9.06 -1.79 5.32
C GLY A 135 9.82 -2.45 4.18
N ALA A 136 9.44 -2.16 2.93
CA ALA A 136 10.16 -2.65 1.76
C ALA A 136 11.64 -2.23 1.76
N PHE A 137 11.96 -1.15 2.46
CA PHE A 137 13.33 -0.63 2.58
C PHE A 137 14.08 -1.19 3.79
N GLY A 138 13.43 -2.02 4.59
CA GLY A 138 14.01 -2.47 5.85
C GLY A 138 13.76 -1.51 7.00
N ALA A 139 12.77 -0.64 6.84
CA ALA A 139 12.32 0.25 7.91
C ALA A 139 11.23 -0.46 8.73
N LEU A 140 11.13 -0.13 9.99
CA LEU A 140 10.01 -0.57 10.84
C LEU A 140 8.94 0.51 10.73
N ALA A 141 7.93 0.25 9.90
CA ALA A 141 6.94 1.25 9.52
C ALA A 141 5.53 0.73 9.81
N PHE A 142 4.73 1.56 10.47
CA PHE A 142 3.38 1.12 10.84
C PHE A 142 2.43 2.29 11.03
N GLY A 143 1.14 1.98 10.85
CA GLY A 143 0.07 2.97 11.00
C GLY A 143 -0.26 3.22 12.45
N ILE A 144 -0.67 4.45 12.76
CA ILE A 144 -1.00 4.86 14.13
C ILE A 144 -2.33 5.63 14.14
N GLY A 145 -2.98 5.66 15.28
CA GLY A 145 -4.24 6.40 15.46
C GLY A 145 -4.00 7.88 15.73
N THR A 146 -5.07 8.67 15.68
CA THR A 146 -4.97 10.12 15.80
C THR A 146 -4.32 10.58 17.12
N SER A 147 -4.64 9.94 18.25
CA SER A 147 -4.01 10.30 19.51
C SER A 147 -2.51 9.99 19.51
N GLN A 148 -2.11 8.97 18.77
CA GLN A 148 -0.70 8.65 18.62
C GLN A 148 -0.01 9.63 17.66
N VAL A 149 -0.73 10.12 16.64
CA VAL A 149 -0.21 11.19 15.77
C VAL A 149 0.14 12.41 16.64
N GLU A 150 -0.77 12.79 17.54
CA GLU A 150 -0.51 13.89 18.48
C GLU A 150 0.76 13.64 19.30
N HIS A 151 0.90 12.42 19.84
CA HIS A 151 2.04 12.08 20.69
C HIS A 151 3.35 12.22 19.91
N VAL A 152 3.39 11.71 18.67
CA VAL A 152 4.61 11.79 17.86
C VAL A 152 4.91 13.24 17.47
N LEU A 153 3.89 14.02 17.11
CA LEU A 153 4.12 15.44 16.82
C LEU A 153 4.74 16.16 18.02
N ALA A 154 4.25 15.86 19.22
CA ALA A 154 4.68 16.55 20.43
C ALA A 154 6.06 16.12 20.91
N THR A 155 6.42 14.84 20.76
CA THR A 155 7.59 14.26 21.43
C THR A 155 8.56 13.54 20.50
N GLN A 156 8.16 13.24 19.29
CA GLN A 156 8.89 12.40 18.33
C GLN A 156 9.15 11.00 18.88
N THR A 157 8.32 10.55 19.81
CA THR A 157 8.40 9.22 20.41
C THR A 157 7.01 8.60 20.46
N LEU A 158 6.98 7.29 20.68
CA LEU A 158 5.72 6.56 20.73
C LEU A 158 5.86 5.33 21.63
N PRO A 159 4.98 5.14 22.63
CA PRO A 159 4.97 3.91 23.41
C PRO A 159 4.40 2.76 22.55
N GLN A 160 5.10 1.64 22.52
CA GLN A 160 4.67 0.47 21.75
C GLN A 160 5.09 -0.81 22.44
N ARG A 161 4.23 -1.82 22.44
CA ARG A 161 4.58 -3.14 22.91
C ARG A 161 5.33 -3.88 21.81
N ARG A 162 6.38 -4.60 22.20
CA ARG A 162 7.23 -5.31 21.26
C ARG A 162 6.40 -6.41 20.56
N PRO A 163 6.34 -6.43 19.24
CA PRO A 163 5.60 -7.47 18.53
C PRO A 163 6.39 -8.75 18.42
N LYS A 164 5.69 -9.85 18.14
CA LYS A 164 6.34 -11.10 17.74
C LYS A 164 6.85 -10.98 16.32
N THR A 165 7.66 -11.93 15.89
CA THR A 165 8.23 -11.95 14.54
C THR A 165 7.74 -13.16 13.76
N MET A 166 7.47 -12.95 12.46
CA MET A 166 7.07 -14.03 11.57
C MET A 166 7.91 -13.94 10.30
N ALA A 167 8.48 -15.05 9.85
CA ALA A 167 9.16 -15.11 8.57
C ALA A 167 8.22 -15.74 7.55
N ILE A 168 8.08 -15.09 6.39
CA ILE A 168 7.41 -15.69 5.23
C ILE A 168 8.47 -15.82 4.16
N THR A 169 8.87 -17.05 3.88
CA THR A 169 9.90 -17.36 2.91
C THR A 169 9.25 -17.78 1.60
N VAL A 170 9.54 -17.05 0.53
CA VAL A 170 9.00 -17.34 -0.80
C VAL A 170 10.13 -17.96 -1.61
N ALA A 171 10.09 -19.27 -1.77
CA ALA A 171 11.15 -20.05 -2.40
C ALA A 171 10.91 -20.16 -3.90
N GLY A 172 11.99 -20.19 -4.65
CA GLY A 172 11.93 -20.36 -6.10
C GLY A 172 11.71 -19.05 -6.83
N ASP A 173 11.26 -19.15 -8.06
CA ASP A 173 11.03 -18.00 -8.93
C ASP A 173 9.54 -17.85 -9.25
N LEU A 174 9.06 -16.62 -9.28
CA LEU A 174 7.68 -16.36 -9.72
C LEU A 174 7.57 -16.69 -11.22
N PRO A 175 6.50 -17.38 -11.63
CA PRO A 175 6.27 -17.63 -13.06
C PRO A 175 6.06 -16.34 -13.84
N VAL A 176 6.31 -16.40 -15.14
CA VAL A 176 6.01 -15.30 -16.04
C VAL A 176 4.50 -14.97 -15.92
N GLY A 177 4.20 -13.68 -15.79
CA GLY A 177 2.81 -13.22 -15.65
C GLY A 177 2.31 -13.15 -14.23
N VAL A 178 3.12 -13.57 -13.26
CA VAL A 178 2.77 -13.46 -11.83
C VAL A 178 3.54 -12.31 -11.22
N SER A 179 2.81 -11.37 -10.64
CA SER A 179 3.37 -10.13 -10.09
C SER A 179 3.46 -10.17 -8.57
N ALA A 180 4.07 -9.13 -8.01
CA ALA A 180 4.10 -8.94 -6.56
C ALA A 180 2.69 -8.88 -5.96
N LYS A 181 1.74 -8.28 -6.69
CA LYS A 181 0.35 -8.22 -6.21
C LYS A 181 -0.24 -9.62 -6.10
N ASP A 182 -0.01 -10.46 -7.11
CA ASP A 182 -0.48 -11.85 -7.07
C ASP A 182 0.13 -12.57 -5.88
N LEU A 183 1.41 -12.35 -5.64
CA LEU A 183 2.11 -12.98 -4.52
C LEU A 183 1.49 -12.60 -3.18
N ILE A 184 1.29 -11.30 -2.94
CA ILE A 184 0.75 -10.90 -1.63
C ILE A 184 -0.71 -11.33 -1.47
N LEU A 185 -1.50 -11.32 -2.53
CA LEU A 185 -2.86 -11.86 -2.47
C LEU A 185 -2.84 -13.34 -2.10
N ALA A 186 -1.92 -14.12 -2.71
CA ALA A 186 -1.78 -15.54 -2.39
C ALA A 186 -1.35 -15.74 -0.93
N ILE A 187 -0.43 -14.92 -0.45
CA ILE A 187 0.01 -15.00 0.96
C ILE A 187 -1.18 -14.75 1.89
N ILE A 188 -1.94 -13.69 1.65
CA ILE A 188 -3.08 -13.35 2.52
C ILE A 188 -4.15 -14.45 2.45
N ALA A 189 -4.40 -15.00 1.26
CA ALA A 189 -5.34 -16.11 1.12
C ALA A 189 -4.87 -17.33 1.92
N ARG A 190 -3.55 -17.56 1.97
CA ARG A 190 -2.96 -18.70 2.68
C ARG A 190 -3.04 -18.57 4.20
N ILE A 191 -2.66 -17.39 4.74
CA ILE A 191 -2.58 -17.23 6.20
C ILE A 191 -3.82 -16.58 6.81
N GLY A 192 -4.67 -15.95 5.97
CA GLY A 192 -5.89 -15.30 6.43
C GLY A 192 -5.67 -13.86 6.88
N THR A 193 -6.77 -13.12 7.02
CA THR A 193 -6.71 -11.70 7.40
C THR A 193 -6.25 -11.49 8.86
N GLY A 194 -6.21 -12.54 9.65
CA GLY A 194 -5.69 -12.49 11.02
C GLY A 194 -4.38 -13.25 11.20
N GLY A 195 -3.84 -13.85 10.12
CA GLY A 195 -2.67 -14.72 10.24
C GLY A 195 -1.42 -14.03 10.76
N GLY A 196 -1.29 -12.72 10.54
CA GLY A 196 -0.14 -11.95 11.01
C GLY A 196 -0.39 -11.18 12.30
N ALA A 197 -1.55 -11.36 12.94
CA ALA A 197 -1.91 -10.56 14.11
C ALA A 197 -0.85 -10.66 15.20
N GLY A 198 -0.42 -9.51 15.72
CA GLY A 198 0.59 -9.44 16.77
C GLY A 198 2.03 -9.58 16.30
N HIS A 199 2.24 -9.73 14.99
CA HIS A 199 3.58 -10.00 14.43
C HIS A 199 4.03 -8.88 13.49
N VAL A 200 5.35 -8.72 13.40
CA VAL A 200 6.00 -8.08 12.25
C VAL A 200 6.40 -9.23 11.31
N ILE A 201 6.00 -9.12 10.05
CA ILE A 201 6.36 -10.12 9.04
C ILE A 201 7.66 -9.70 8.36
N GLU A 202 8.62 -10.62 8.27
CA GLU A 202 9.78 -10.44 7.39
C GLU A 202 9.60 -11.35 6.19
N TYR A 203 9.54 -10.74 5.00
CA TYR A 203 9.45 -11.50 3.75
C TYR A 203 10.87 -11.80 3.27
N ARG A 204 11.12 -13.07 2.94
CA ARG A 204 12.46 -13.57 2.61
C ARG A 204 12.38 -14.55 1.45
N GLY A 205 13.54 -14.94 0.96
CA GLY A 205 13.67 -15.99 -0.05
C GLY A 205 13.97 -15.44 -1.43
N ALA A 206 14.26 -16.37 -2.35
CA ALA A 206 14.74 -16.03 -3.69
C ALA A 206 13.73 -15.15 -4.44
N ALA A 207 12.44 -15.48 -4.36
CA ALA A 207 11.42 -14.72 -5.09
C ALA A 207 11.30 -13.29 -4.57
N ILE A 208 11.48 -13.09 -3.25
CA ILE A 208 11.44 -11.75 -2.67
C ILE A 208 12.66 -10.93 -3.11
N ARG A 209 13.85 -11.56 -3.06
CA ARG A 209 15.08 -10.86 -3.47
C ARG A 209 15.03 -10.45 -4.95
N ALA A 210 14.33 -11.23 -5.77
CA ALA A 210 14.22 -10.94 -7.21
C ALA A 210 13.23 -9.80 -7.52
N LEU A 211 12.39 -9.39 -6.56
CA LEU A 211 11.44 -8.30 -6.78
C LEU A 211 12.17 -6.96 -6.89
N SER A 212 11.65 -6.09 -7.75
CA SER A 212 12.04 -4.68 -7.76
C SER A 212 11.58 -4.03 -6.44
N MET A 213 12.10 -2.85 -6.14
CA MET A 213 11.62 -2.11 -4.96
C MET A 213 10.13 -1.84 -5.02
N GLU A 214 9.61 -1.54 -6.21
CA GLU A 214 8.17 -1.32 -6.37
C GLU A 214 7.38 -2.58 -6.00
N GLY A 215 7.85 -3.75 -6.46
CA GLY A 215 7.22 -5.01 -6.07
C GLY A 215 7.29 -5.26 -4.57
N ARG A 216 8.44 -4.96 -3.97
CA ARG A 216 8.60 -5.11 -2.52
C ARG A 216 7.65 -4.19 -1.76
N MET A 217 7.46 -2.97 -2.27
CA MET A 217 6.51 -2.04 -1.66
C MET A 217 5.08 -2.55 -1.74
N THR A 218 4.70 -3.19 -2.84
CA THR A 218 3.37 -3.80 -2.96
C THR A 218 3.17 -4.90 -1.93
N VAL A 219 4.16 -5.77 -1.75
CA VAL A 219 4.08 -6.85 -0.77
C VAL A 219 3.95 -6.28 0.65
N CYS A 220 4.83 -5.36 1.02
CA CYS A 220 4.81 -4.78 2.36
C CYS A 220 3.56 -3.94 2.61
N ASN A 221 3.08 -3.22 1.58
CA ASN A 221 1.86 -2.41 1.67
C ASN A 221 0.69 -3.22 2.21
N MET A 222 0.53 -4.45 1.73
CA MET A 222 -0.63 -5.25 2.08
C MET A 222 -0.41 -6.17 3.29
N SER A 223 0.69 -6.01 4.02
CA SER A 223 0.92 -6.76 5.26
C SER A 223 -0.19 -6.54 6.28
N ILE A 224 -0.69 -5.32 6.37
CA ILE A 224 -1.77 -4.99 7.31
C ILE A 224 -3.06 -5.77 6.96
N GLU A 225 -3.21 -6.18 5.71
CA GLU A 225 -4.39 -6.94 5.29
C GLU A 225 -4.34 -8.39 5.80
N ALA A 226 -3.18 -8.86 6.22
CA ALA A 226 -3.04 -10.12 6.95
C ALA A 226 -3.10 -9.92 8.46
N GLY A 227 -3.36 -8.71 8.92
CA GLY A 227 -3.43 -8.37 10.34
C GLY A 227 -2.10 -8.03 10.98
N ALA A 228 -1.01 -8.02 10.20
CA ALA A 228 0.32 -7.79 10.76
C ALA A 228 0.52 -6.35 11.22
N ARG A 229 1.39 -6.16 12.23
CA ARG A 229 1.78 -4.83 12.68
C ARG A 229 2.60 -4.09 11.63
N ALA A 230 3.44 -4.82 10.90
CA ALA A 230 4.29 -4.28 9.85
C ALA A 230 4.78 -5.42 8.98
N GLY A 231 5.29 -5.08 7.80
CA GLY A 231 5.98 -6.02 6.92
C GLY A 231 7.32 -5.43 6.57
N MET A 232 8.36 -6.25 6.54
CA MET A 232 9.71 -5.75 6.30
C MET A 232 10.44 -6.67 5.33
N ILE A 233 11.36 -6.08 4.58
CA ILE A 233 12.27 -6.82 3.70
C ILE A 233 13.68 -6.31 4.00
N ALA A 234 14.62 -7.22 4.23
CA ALA A 234 16.00 -6.83 4.52
C ALA A 234 16.58 -6.02 3.36
N PRO A 235 17.23 -4.90 3.64
CA PRO A 235 17.81 -4.09 2.57
C PRO A 235 18.97 -4.84 1.91
N ASP A 236 19.07 -4.70 0.59
CA ASP A 236 20.11 -5.34 -0.20
C ASP A 236 20.52 -4.41 -1.36
N ASP A 237 21.29 -4.92 -2.30
CA ASP A 237 21.78 -4.08 -3.40
C ASP A 237 20.64 -3.47 -4.21
N VAL A 238 19.51 -4.17 -4.36
CA VAL A 238 18.34 -3.60 -5.05
C VAL A 238 17.85 -2.36 -4.30
N THR A 239 17.82 -2.43 -2.96
CA THR A 239 17.42 -1.30 -2.13
C THR A 239 18.38 -0.12 -2.31
N PHE A 240 19.68 -0.40 -2.28
CA PHE A 240 20.68 0.67 -2.36
C PHE A 240 20.69 1.32 -3.74
N GLU A 241 20.51 0.53 -4.81
CA GLU A 241 20.39 1.10 -6.16
C GLU A 241 19.20 2.03 -6.30
N TYR A 242 18.08 1.65 -5.68
CA TYR A 242 16.87 2.49 -5.72
C TYR A 242 17.10 3.82 -5.01
N LEU A 243 17.78 3.79 -3.85
CA LEU A 243 17.97 4.98 -3.02
C LEU A 243 19.06 5.92 -3.54
N ALA A 244 20.08 5.39 -4.21
CA ALA A 244 21.22 6.20 -4.64
C ALA A 244 20.77 7.38 -5.50
N GLY A 245 21.20 8.58 -5.12
CA GLY A 245 20.92 9.79 -5.90
C GLY A 245 19.56 10.42 -5.69
N ARG A 246 18.72 9.86 -4.82
CA ARG A 246 17.42 10.47 -4.56
C ARG A 246 17.59 11.74 -3.69
N PRO A 247 16.63 12.69 -3.81
CA PRO A 247 16.82 14.03 -3.22
C PRO A 247 17.18 14.07 -1.74
N ARG A 248 16.64 13.15 -0.94
CA ARG A 248 16.84 13.18 0.51
C ARG A 248 17.82 12.13 1.00
N VAL A 249 18.61 11.56 0.10
CA VAL A 249 19.59 10.53 0.45
C VAL A 249 20.99 11.14 0.47
N ALA A 250 21.79 10.73 1.46
CA ALA A 250 23.15 11.20 1.61
C ALA A 250 24.01 10.86 0.38
N THR A 251 25.05 11.63 0.15
CA THR A 251 25.99 11.41 -0.96
C THR A 251 27.41 11.32 -0.43
N GLY A 252 28.32 10.83 -1.26
CA GLY A 252 29.75 10.77 -0.93
C GLY A 252 30.04 9.86 0.25
N ALA A 253 30.90 10.31 1.14
CA ALA A 253 31.33 9.53 2.31
C ALA A 253 30.15 9.15 3.21
N ALA A 254 29.19 10.07 3.37
CA ALA A 254 28.00 9.79 4.19
C ALA A 254 27.16 8.67 3.58
N TRP A 255 27.07 8.60 2.25
CA TRP A 255 26.39 7.49 1.58
C TRP A 255 27.10 6.17 1.85
N GLU A 256 28.43 6.15 1.71
CA GLU A 256 29.19 4.92 1.95
C GLU A 256 29.01 4.42 3.37
N GLU A 257 29.01 5.35 4.33
CA GLU A 257 28.78 5.03 5.73
C GLU A 257 27.38 4.47 5.97
N ALA A 258 26.37 5.09 5.34
CA ALA A 258 24.99 4.63 5.45
C ALA A 258 24.84 3.21 4.90
N VAL A 259 25.39 2.94 3.71
CA VAL A 259 25.29 1.60 3.11
C VAL A 259 25.98 0.56 4.00
N ALA A 260 27.15 0.90 4.54
CA ALA A 260 27.85 -0.01 5.44
C ALA A 260 26.98 -0.38 6.65
N TYR A 261 26.30 0.62 7.23
CA TYR A 261 25.38 0.36 8.34
C TYR A 261 24.17 -0.47 7.89
N TRP A 262 23.58 -0.12 6.75
CA TRP A 262 22.39 -0.81 6.26
C TRP A 262 22.66 -2.30 6.00
N ARG A 263 23.87 -2.64 5.59
CA ARG A 263 24.22 -4.05 5.37
C ARG A 263 24.24 -4.87 6.66
N THR A 264 24.35 -4.22 7.81
CA THR A 264 24.33 -4.93 9.10
C THR A 264 22.92 -5.29 9.56
N LEU A 265 21.89 -4.77 8.89
CA LEU A 265 20.52 -4.90 9.37
C LEU A 265 19.86 -6.24 9.07
N ALA A 266 20.33 -6.96 8.06
CA ALA A 266 19.73 -8.26 7.71
C ALA A 266 19.69 -9.17 8.93
N SER A 267 18.63 -9.97 9.01
CA SER A 267 18.51 -10.94 10.11
C SER A 267 19.72 -11.84 10.16
N ASP A 268 20.21 -12.10 11.35
CA ASP A 268 21.35 -13.00 11.54
C ASP A 268 20.97 -14.42 11.12
N SER A 269 21.96 -15.19 10.67
CA SER A 269 21.68 -16.53 10.17
C SER A 269 21.09 -17.47 11.22
N ASP A 270 21.37 -17.22 12.49
CA ASP A 270 20.83 -18.01 13.59
C ASP A 270 19.66 -17.30 14.30
N ALA A 271 19.07 -16.29 13.68
CA ALA A 271 17.91 -15.61 14.24
C ALA A 271 16.71 -16.58 14.26
N VAL A 272 15.92 -16.48 15.32
CA VAL A 272 14.75 -17.34 15.50
C VAL A 272 13.49 -16.48 15.39
N PHE A 273 12.56 -16.91 14.53
CA PHE A 273 11.26 -16.26 14.38
C PHE A 273 10.22 -17.00 15.21
N ASP A 274 9.24 -16.27 15.73
CA ASP A 274 8.16 -16.90 16.49
C ASP A 274 7.29 -17.79 15.62
N ARG A 275 7.19 -17.47 14.32
CA ARG A 275 6.41 -18.27 13.37
C ARG A 275 7.09 -18.21 12.01
N GLU A 276 7.02 -19.32 11.26
CA GLU A 276 7.55 -19.37 9.90
C GLU A 276 6.55 -20.00 8.95
N VAL A 277 6.45 -19.43 7.75
CA VAL A 277 5.59 -19.90 6.67
C VAL A 277 6.44 -19.95 5.40
N VAL A 278 6.28 -21.01 4.60
CA VAL A 278 6.98 -21.15 3.32
C VAL A 278 5.96 -21.18 2.20
N ILE A 279 6.22 -20.37 1.17
CA ILE A 279 5.41 -20.30 -0.05
C ILE A 279 6.28 -20.77 -1.21
N ASP A 280 5.73 -21.64 -2.06
CA ASP A 280 6.39 -22.06 -3.28
C ASP A 280 5.99 -21.10 -4.41
N ALA A 281 6.93 -20.24 -4.82
CA ALA A 281 6.66 -19.25 -5.86
C ALA A 281 6.24 -19.89 -7.17
N ALA A 282 6.83 -21.04 -7.52
CA ALA A 282 6.57 -21.68 -8.80
C ALA A 282 5.12 -22.19 -8.95
N SER A 283 4.42 -22.35 -7.82
CA SER A 283 3.03 -22.82 -7.84
C SER A 283 2.02 -21.70 -8.08
N LEU A 284 2.45 -20.45 -8.10
CA LEU A 284 1.53 -19.32 -8.16
C LEU A 284 1.09 -18.99 -9.59
N THR A 285 -0.12 -18.48 -9.70
CA THR A 285 -0.71 -17.97 -10.94
C THR A 285 -1.35 -16.63 -10.59
N PRO A 286 -1.84 -15.84 -11.55
CA PRO A 286 -2.54 -14.60 -11.22
C PRO A 286 -3.71 -14.85 -10.27
N TYR A 287 -3.85 -13.97 -9.29
CA TYR A 287 -4.87 -14.04 -8.24
C TYR A 287 -5.89 -12.93 -8.36
N VAL A 288 -7.06 -13.16 -7.80
CA VAL A 288 -8.14 -12.16 -7.70
C VAL A 288 -8.90 -12.39 -6.41
N THR A 289 -9.40 -11.33 -5.79
CA THR A 289 -10.32 -11.50 -4.66
C THR A 289 -11.73 -11.72 -5.19
N TRP A 290 -12.44 -12.68 -4.62
CA TRP A 290 -13.83 -12.97 -5.00
C TRP A 290 -14.83 -12.45 -3.96
N GLY A 291 -14.35 -12.09 -2.78
CA GLY A 291 -15.22 -11.77 -1.66
C GLY A 291 -15.06 -10.33 -1.17
N THR A 292 -15.27 -10.15 0.14
CA THR A 292 -15.33 -8.83 0.76
C THR A 292 -14.15 -8.56 1.71
N ASN A 293 -13.08 -9.35 1.61
CA ASN A 293 -11.82 -9.03 2.27
C ASN A 293 -10.68 -9.64 1.45
N PRO A 294 -9.43 -9.15 1.62
CA PRO A 294 -8.33 -9.63 0.78
C PRO A 294 -7.94 -11.09 1.01
N GLY A 295 -8.37 -11.71 2.11
CA GLY A 295 -8.15 -13.15 2.32
C GLY A 295 -9.08 -14.02 1.50
N GLN A 296 -10.17 -13.45 0.98
CA GLN A 296 -11.10 -14.15 0.11
C GLN A 296 -10.63 -14.01 -1.34
N ALA A 297 -9.54 -14.67 -1.65
CA ALA A 297 -8.88 -14.61 -2.94
C ALA A 297 -8.57 -16.01 -3.44
N ALA A 298 -8.41 -16.14 -4.75
CA ALA A 298 -8.14 -17.43 -5.39
C ALA A 298 -7.43 -17.20 -6.72
N PRO A 299 -6.78 -18.23 -7.26
CA PRO A 299 -6.26 -18.13 -8.62
C PRO A 299 -7.37 -17.73 -9.60
N LEU A 300 -7.04 -16.85 -10.53
CA LEU A 300 -8.02 -16.37 -11.51
C LEU A 300 -8.63 -17.50 -12.34
N GLY A 301 -7.88 -18.59 -12.53
CA GLY A 301 -8.39 -19.76 -13.25
C GLY A 301 -9.34 -20.64 -12.43
N SER A 302 -9.70 -20.25 -11.21
CA SER A 302 -10.56 -21.03 -10.32
C SER A 302 -12.02 -20.68 -10.49
N LEU A 303 -12.87 -21.45 -9.78
CA LEU A 303 -14.30 -21.18 -9.69
C LEU A 303 -14.59 -20.36 -8.42
N VAL A 304 -15.69 -19.61 -8.45
CA VAL A 304 -16.22 -18.96 -7.24
C VAL A 304 -16.49 -20.06 -6.22
N PRO A 305 -15.96 -19.99 -5.00
CA PRO A 305 -16.13 -21.05 -4.03
C PRO A 305 -17.55 -21.11 -3.48
N ALA A 306 -17.91 -22.27 -2.90
CA ALA A 306 -19.19 -22.46 -2.25
C ALA A 306 -19.02 -22.44 -0.73
N PRO A 307 -20.04 -22.02 0.03
CA PRO A 307 -19.95 -22.12 1.50
C PRO A 307 -19.62 -23.53 1.97
N ALA A 308 -20.13 -24.55 1.27
CA ALA A 308 -19.89 -25.96 1.63
C ALA A 308 -18.41 -26.36 1.52
N ASP A 309 -17.59 -25.59 0.83
CA ASP A 309 -16.16 -25.88 0.71
C ASP A 309 -15.39 -25.58 2.00
N TYR A 310 -16.03 -24.94 2.98
CA TYR A 310 -15.38 -24.48 4.20
C TYR A 310 -15.77 -25.36 5.39
N PRO A 311 -14.83 -25.63 6.31
CA PRO A 311 -15.05 -26.66 7.32
C PRO A 311 -15.98 -26.28 8.46
N ASP A 312 -16.01 -25.02 8.86
CA ASP A 312 -16.81 -24.66 10.03
C ASP A 312 -17.96 -23.69 9.69
N ALA A 313 -18.94 -23.65 10.60
CA ALA A 313 -20.15 -22.88 10.39
C ALA A 313 -19.91 -21.39 10.24
N ALA A 314 -18.96 -20.82 11.01
CA ALA A 314 -18.65 -19.41 10.93
C ALA A 314 -18.02 -19.04 9.59
N ALA A 315 -17.10 -19.88 9.10
CA ALA A 315 -16.48 -19.69 7.80
C ALA A 315 -17.53 -19.79 6.68
N ARG A 316 -18.41 -20.79 6.76
CA ARG A 316 -19.50 -20.93 5.77
C ARG A 316 -20.40 -19.71 5.74
N ALA A 317 -20.78 -19.19 6.92
CA ALA A 317 -21.63 -18.00 7.00
C ALA A 317 -20.93 -16.77 6.41
N SER A 318 -19.63 -16.63 6.67
CA SER A 318 -18.84 -15.53 6.12
C SER A 318 -18.79 -15.57 4.59
N VAL A 319 -18.57 -16.77 4.03
CA VAL A 319 -18.55 -16.93 2.57
C VAL A 319 -19.93 -16.62 1.99
N GLU A 320 -21.00 -17.10 2.62
CA GLU A 320 -22.36 -16.85 2.13
C GLU A 320 -22.67 -15.34 2.09
N ARG A 321 -22.32 -14.61 3.17
CA ARG A 321 -22.52 -13.17 3.20
C ARG A 321 -21.70 -12.47 2.10
N ALA A 322 -20.45 -12.88 1.93
CA ALA A 322 -19.59 -12.28 0.91
C ALA A 322 -20.15 -12.49 -0.49
N LEU A 323 -20.57 -13.71 -0.81
CA LEU A 323 -21.12 -14.02 -2.13
C LEU A 323 -22.42 -13.27 -2.38
N THR A 324 -23.26 -13.13 -1.36
CA THR A 324 -24.50 -12.36 -1.47
C THR A 324 -24.20 -10.90 -1.79
N TYR A 325 -23.27 -10.28 -1.04
CA TYR A 325 -22.90 -8.89 -1.29
C TYR A 325 -22.30 -8.72 -2.67
N MET A 326 -21.40 -9.62 -3.05
CA MET A 326 -20.71 -9.54 -4.33
C MET A 326 -21.60 -9.97 -5.52
N GLY A 327 -22.76 -10.55 -5.24
CA GLY A 327 -23.65 -10.99 -6.30
C GLY A 327 -23.04 -12.10 -7.14
N LEU A 328 -22.35 -13.05 -6.50
CA LEU A 328 -21.68 -14.15 -7.19
C LEU A 328 -22.33 -15.47 -6.85
N THR A 329 -22.40 -16.35 -7.85
CA THR A 329 -22.94 -17.69 -7.71
C THR A 329 -21.81 -18.70 -7.59
N PRO A 330 -21.80 -19.57 -6.56
CA PRO A 330 -20.78 -20.62 -6.46
C PRO A 330 -20.66 -21.44 -7.75
N GLY A 331 -19.44 -21.80 -8.11
CA GLY A 331 -19.18 -22.61 -9.29
C GLY A 331 -19.01 -21.82 -10.58
N THR A 332 -19.27 -20.53 -10.56
CA THR A 332 -19.02 -19.68 -11.72
C THR A 332 -17.52 -19.53 -11.93
N PRO A 333 -16.99 -19.71 -13.14
CA PRO A 333 -15.57 -19.39 -13.37
C PRO A 333 -15.29 -17.92 -13.05
N LEU A 334 -14.22 -17.67 -12.32
CA LEU A 334 -13.86 -16.28 -12.01
C LEU A 334 -13.62 -15.47 -13.28
N SER A 335 -13.11 -16.11 -14.32
CA SER A 335 -12.90 -15.48 -15.61
C SER A 335 -14.18 -15.06 -16.33
N ASP A 336 -15.35 -15.52 -15.88
CA ASP A 336 -16.63 -15.10 -16.46
C ASP A 336 -17.24 -13.90 -15.75
N VAL A 337 -16.62 -13.44 -14.64
CA VAL A 337 -17.16 -12.32 -13.86
C VAL A 337 -16.92 -11.01 -14.61
N THR A 338 -18.00 -10.32 -14.99
CA THR A 338 -17.91 -9.06 -15.72
C THR A 338 -17.74 -7.89 -14.77
N VAL A 339 -17.14 -6.81 -15.27
CA VAL A 339 -16.92 -5.60 -14.47
C VAL A 339 -17.48 -4.37 -15.18
N ASP A 340 -17.84 -3.35 -14.40
CA ASP A 340 -18.31 -2.06 -14.91
C ASP A 340 -17.19 -1.02 -14.92
N THR A 341 -16.21 -1.20 -14.02
CA THR A 341 -15.15 -0.22 -13.80
C THR A 341 -13.82 -0.93 -13.59
N VAL A 342 -12.74 -0.31 -14.06
CA VAL A 342 -11.39 -0.75 -13.76
C VAL A 342 -10.65 0.44 -13.15
N PHE A 343 -9.98 0.22 -12.02
CA PHE A 343 -9.19 1.24 -11.36
C PHE A 343 -7.73 0.77 -11.26
N ILE A 344 -6.83 1.58 -11.80
CA ILE A 344 -5.38 1.35 -11.68
C ILE A 344 -4.78 2.53 -10.95
N GLY A 345 -4.29 2.30 -9.73
CA GLY A 345 -3.80 3.35 -8.87
C GLY A 345 -3.51 2.84 -7.47
N SER A 346 -3.61 3.73 -6.49
CA SER A 346 -3.42 3.43 -5.07
C SER A 346 -1.93 3.40 -4.68
N CYS A 347 -1.66 3.52 -3.39
CA CYS A 347 -0.29 3.36 -2.89
C CYS A 347 0.23 1.93 -3.10
N THR A 348 -0.66 0.99 -3.35
CA THR A 348 -0.27 -0.38 -3.66
C THR A 348 0.34 -0.48 -5.05
N ASN A 349 -0.31 0.12 -6.06
CA ASN A 349 0.06 -0.11 -7.46
C ASN A 349 -0.14 1.13 -8.35
N GLY A 350 0.18 2.30 -7.82
CA GLY A 350 0.14 3.53 -8.62
C GLY A 350 1.53 4.06 -8.98
N ARG A 351 2.56 3.22 -8.89
CA ARG A 351 3.93 3.64 -9.19
C ARG A 351 4.21 3.49 -10.67
N LEU A 352 5.32 4.06 -11.11
CA LEU A 352 5.66 4.07 -12.54
C LEU A 352 5.74 2.66 -13.13
N SER A 353 6.34 1.71 -12.42
CA SER A 353 6.43 0.33 -12.93
C SER A 353 5.05 -0.30 -13.10
N ASP A 354 4.10 0.05 -12.22
CA ASP A 354 2.73 -0.46 -12.34
C ASP A 354 2.05 0.10 -13.59
N LEU A 355 2.28 1.40 -13.84
CA LEU A 355 1.71 2.05 -15.02
C LEU A 355 2.33 1.48 -16.30
N ARG A 356 3.63 1.20 -16.30
CA ARG A 356 4.28 0.56 -17.44
C ARG A 356 3.67 -0.81 -17.72
N ALA A 357 3.48 -1.62 -16.66
CA ALA A 357 2.89 -2.95 -16.82
C ALA A 357 1.48 -2.88 -17.41
N ALA A 358 0.68 -1.92 -16.95
CA ALA A 358 -0.66 -1.73 -17.50
C ALA A 358 -0.61 -1.25 -18.95
N ALA A 359 0.29 -0.31 -19.25
CA ALA A 359 0.42 0.23 -20.61
C ALA A 359 0.85 -0.84 -21.61
N ASP A 360 1.73 -1.74 -21.19
CA ASP A 360 2.19 -2.82 -22.07
C ASP A 360 1.02 -3.72 -22.48
N VAL A 361 0.09 -3.96 -21.57
CA VAL A 361 -1.12 -4.75 -21.90
C VAL A 361 -2.06 -3.96 -22.81
N LEU A 362 -2.22 -2.66 -22.55
CA LEU A 362 -3.19 -1.83 -23.27
C LEU A 362 -2.69 -1.36 -24.64
N ARG A 363 -1.40 -1.42 -24.89
CA ARG A 363 -0.81 -0.88 -26.11
C ARG A 363 -1.43 -1.53 -27.34
N GLY A 364 -2.03 -0.70 -28.21
CA GLY A 364 -2.70 -1.15 -29.42
C GLY A 364 -4.07 -1.78 -29.19
N ARG A 365 -4.60 -1.73 -27.98
CA ARG A 365 -5.91 -2.30 -27.65
C ARG A 365 -6.85 -1.20 -27.15
N ARG A 366 -8.12 -1.56 -27.10
CA ARG A 366 -9.15 -0.62 -26.61
C ARG A 366 -9.95 -1.27 -25.49
N UNK A 367 -10.38 -0.55 -24.32
CA UNK A 367 -11.04 -0.96 -23.32
C UNK A 367 -12.23 -1.46 -23.83
N SER A 368 -12.98 -2.24 -23.32
CA SER A 368 -14.28 -2.83 -23.67
C SER A 368 -15.35 -1.76 -23.58
N GLU A 369 -16.28 -1.83 -24.49
CA GLU A 369 -17.40 -0.87 -24.50
C GLU A 369 -18.18 -0.99 -23.19
N GLY A 370 -18.50 0.15 -22.58
CA GLY A 370 -19.25 0.20 -21.34
C GLY A 370 -18.41 0.12 -20.06
N VAL A 371 -17.13 -0.21 -20.17
CA VAL A 371 -16.26 -0.26 -18.99
C VAL A 371 -15.59 1.11 -18.78
N ARG A 372 -15.77 1.65 -17.58
CA ARG A 372 -15.12 2.90 -17.19
C ARG A 372 -13.74 2.57 -16.61
N VAL A 373 -12.68 3.18 -17.15
CA VAL A 373 -11.31 2.87 -16.71
C VAL A 373 -10.65 4.14 -16.20
N LEU A 374 -10.27 4.13 -14.91
CA LEU A 374 -9.55 5.24 -14.28
C LEU A 374 -8.10 4.82 -14.04
N ILE A 375 -7.17 5.62 -14.51
CA ILE A 375 -5.74 5.39 -14.26
C ILE A 375 -5.21 6.61 -13.52
N VAL A 376 -4.77 6.37 -12.28
CA VAL A 376 -4.43 7.44 -11.34
C VAL A 376 -2.98 7.25 -10.87
N PRO A 377 -2.07 8.10 -11.32
CA PRO A 377 -0.68 7.99 -10.86
C PRO A 377 -0.58 8.24 -9.36
N GLY A 378 0.37 7.59 -8.71
CA GLY A 378 0.51 7.68 -7.26
C GLY A 378 1.04 9.02 -6.77
N SER A 379 1.68 9.80 -7.67
CA SER A 379 2.18 11.12 -7.33
C SER A 379 2.29 11.96 -8.59
N MET A 380 2.42 13.27 -8.41
CA MET A 380 2.61 14.16 -9.56
C MET A 380 3.95 13.91 -10.25
N ALA A 381 4.97 13.47 -9.49
CA ALA A 381 6.25 13.08 -10.08
C ALA A 381 6.10 11.85 -10.96
N VAL A 382 5.34 10.84 -10.48
CA VAL A 382 5.04 9.66 -11.30
C VAL A 382 4.26 10.06 -12.55
N LYS A 383 3.28 10.97 -12.40
CA LYS A 383 2.50 11.46 -13.55
C LYS A 383 3.42 12.09 -14.60
N ALA A 384 4.29 12.98 -14.17
CA ALA A 384 5.20 13.66 -15.09
C ALA A 384 6.12 12.67 -15.81
N GLN A 385 6.65 11.69 -15.08
CA GLN A 385 7.52 10.68 -15.68
C GLN A 385 6.75 9.80 -16.67
N ALA A 386 5.52 9.39 -16.31
CA ALA A 386 4.68 8.58 -17.19
C ALA A 386 4.39 9.32 -18.49
N GLU A 387 4.10 10.63 -18.38
CA GLU A 387 3.84 11.46 -19.57
C GLU A 387 5.10 11.61 -20.43
N ALA A 388 6.27 11.77 -19.78
CA ALA A 388 7.54 11.84 -20.51
C ALA A 388 7.81 10.56 -21.31
N GLU A 389 7.31 9.43 -20.83
CA GLU A 389 7.46 8.13 -21.49
C GLU A 389 6.32 7.83 -22.48
N GLY A 390 5.32 8.71 -22.59
CA GLY A 390 4.18 8.52 -23.49
C GLY A 390 3.16 7.50 -23.01
N LEU A 391 3.19 7.13 -21.71
CA LEU A 391 2.25 6.15 -21.18
C LEU A 391 0.82 6.70 -21.20
N ASP A 392 0.66 7.98 -20.93
CA ASP A 392 -0.67 8.62 -20.95
C ASP A 392 -1.32 8.55 -22.33
N GLU A 393 -0.50 8.63 -23.39
CA GLU A 393 -1.03 8.49 -24.75
C GLU A 393 -1.56 7.08 -24.99
N VAL A 394 -0.86 6.07 -24.48
CA VAL A 394 -1.32 4.67 -24.57
C VAL A 394 -2.66 4.52 -23.84
N PHE A 395 -2.77 5.08 -22.64
CA PHE A 395 -3.99 4.97 -21.86
C PHE A 395 -5.17 5.67 -22.54
N ARG A 396 -4.94 6.90 -23.02
CA ARG A 396 -5.99 7.65 -23.70
C ARG A 396 -6.43 6.97 -24.99
N ALA A 397 -5.47 6.44 -25.75
CA ALA A 397 -5.78 5.72 -26.99
C ALA A 397 -6.63 4.47 -26.72
N ALA A 398 -6.41 3.83 -25.59
CA ALA A 398 -7.21 2.66 -25.18
C ALA A 398 -8.62 3.06 -24.73
N GLY A 399 -8.84 4.33 -24.40
CA GLY A 399 -10.12 4.84 -23.90
C GLY A 399 -10.18 5.08 -22.41
N ALA A 400 -9.04 4.98 -21.72
CA ALA A 400 -8.99 5.18 -20.28
C ALA A 400 -8.91 6.66 -19.91
N GLN A 401 -9.34 6.98 -18.70
CA GLN A 401 -9.26 8.33 -18.15
C GLN A 401 -7.93 8.47 -17.41
N TRP A 402 -7.10 9.38 -17.88
CA TRP A 402 -5.81 9.69 -17.26
C TRP A 402 -6.02 10.82 -16.25
N ARG A 403 -5.69 10.56 -14.99
CA ARG A 403 -6.07 11.43 -13.88
C ARG A 403 -4.87 12.12 -13.23
N SER A 404 -5.13 13.07 -12.35
CA SER A 404 -4.13 13.63 -11.45
C SER A 404 -3.96 12.74 -10.23
N ALA A 405 -2.87 12.94 -9.48
CA ALA A 405 -2.51 12.07 -8.38
C ALA A 405 -3.43 12.20 -7.17
N GLY A 406 -3.67 11.09 -6.49
CA GLY A 406 -4.46 11.03 -5.27
C GLY A 406 -4.83 9.61 -4.96
N CYS A 407 -5.47 9.40 -3.81
CA CYS A 407 -5.93 8.06 -3.42
C CYS A 407 -7.10 7.59 -4.28
N SER A 408 -7.91 8.53 -4.78
CA SER A 408 -8.97 8.23 -5.74
C SER A 408 -9.88 7.12 -5.22
N MET A 409 -10.20 6.13 -6.07
CA MET A 409 -11.11 5.05 -5.71
C MET A 409 -10.58 4.11 -4.64
N CYS A 410 -9.32 4.27 -4.21
CA CYS A 410 -8.78 3.35 -3.20
C CYS A 410 -9.62 3.36 -1.92
N LEU A 411 -10.20 4.51 -1.55
CA LEU A 411 -10.99 4.57 -0.32
C LEU A 411 -12.32 5.34 -0.43
N GLY A 412 -12.60 5.95 -1.56
CA GLY A 412 -13.91 6.58 -1.79
C GLY A 412 -14.21 7.80 -0.93
N MET A 413 -13.19 8.52 -0.47
CA MET A 413 -13.38 9.76 0.30
C MET A 413 -13.26 11.01 -0.59
N ASN A 414 -13.48 10.84 -1.87
CA ASN A 414 -13.32 11.86 -2.90
C ASN A 414 -14.35 11.54 -3.98
N PRO A 415 -14.44 12.32 -5.06
CA PRO A 415 -15.49 12.09 -6.06
C PRO A 415 -15.38 10.78 -6.84
N ASP A 416 -14.22 10.10 -6.78
CA ASP A 416 -14.01 8.86 -7.53
C ASP A 416 -14.59 7.68 -6.78
N THR A 417 -15.85 7.34 -7.05
CA THR A 417 -16.53 6.25 -6.36
C THR A 417 -17.30 5.37 -7.34
N LEU A 418 -17.68 4.18 -6.87
CA LEU A 418 -18.61 3.29 -7.54
C LEU A 418 -20.04 3.65 -7.16
N ARG A 419 -20.95 3.45 -8.08
CA ARG A 419 -22.39 3.52 -7.78
C ARG A 419 -22.81 2.19 -7.15
N PRO A 420 -23.91 2.19 -6.37
CA PRO A 420 -24.39 0.93 -5.79
C PRO A 420 -24.60 -0.12 -6.87
N GLY A 421 -24.07 -1.32 -6.60
CA GLY A 421 -24.16 -2.45 -7.52
C GLY A 421 -23.07 -2.52 -8.58
N GLU A 422 -22.33 -1.42 -8.81
CA GLU A 422 -21.21 -1.47 -9.75
C GLU A 422 -20.09 -2.37 -9.24
N ARG A 423 -19.47 -3.05 -10.17
CA ARG A 423 -18.38 -3.99 -9.90
C ARG A 423 -17.08 -3.48 -10.51
N SER A 424 -16.01 -3.48 -9.73
CA SER A 424 -14.71 -3.04 -10.25
C SER A 424 -13.64 -4.11 -10.11
N ALA A 425 -12.69 -4.09 -11.05
CA ALA A 425 -11.39 -4.71 -10.89
C ALA A 425 -10.43 -3.58 -10.52
N SER A 426 -9.70 -3.74 -9.42
CA SER A 426 -9.00 -2.62 -8.81
C SER A 426 -7.62 -3.03 -8.32
N THR A 427 -6.63 -2.16 -8.54
CA THR A 427 -5.29 -2.40 -8.01
C THR A 427 -5.09 -1.84 -6.60
N SER A 428 -6.18 -1.43 -5.95
CA SER A 428 -6.11 -0.97 -4.56
C SER A 428 -5.82 -2.13 -3.60
N ASN A 429 -5.91 -1.87 -2.30
CA ASN A 429 -5.47 -2.83 -1.30
C ASN A 429 -6.58 -3.36 -0.40
N ARG A 430 -7.78 -2.77 -0.45
CA ARG A 430 -8.92 -3.19 0.37
C ARG A 430 -10.19 -3.25 -0.46
N ASN A 431 -11.02 -4.23 -0.13
CA ASN A 431 -12.26 -4.45 -0.87
C ASN A 431 -13.46 -4.75 0.03
N PHE A 432 -13.42 -4.32 1.29
CA PHE A 432 -14.57 -4.56 2.17
C PHE A 432 -15.82 -3.82 1.64
N GLU A 433 -16.96 -4.22 2.15
CA GLU A 433 -18.26 -3.67 1.70
C GLU A 433 -18.24 -2.15 1.74
N GLY A 434 -18.53 -1.53 0.59
CA GLY A 434 -18.61 -0.08 0.48
C GLY A 434 -17.29 0.67 0.40
N ARG A 435 -16.15 -0.02 0.37
CA ARG A 435 -14.84 0.64 0.37
C ARG A 435 -14.68 1.66 -0.77
N GLN A 436 -15.18 1.31 -1.97
CA GLN A 436 -15.08 2.18 -3.14
C GLN A 436 -16.38 2.93 -3.43
N GLY A 437 -17.27 2.98 -2.45
CA GLY A 437 -18.58 3.62 -2.56
C GLY A 437 -19.67 2.69 -2.06
N PRO A 438 -20.74 3.22 -1.46
CA PRO A 438 -21.81 2.38 -0.91
C PRO A 438 -22.36 1.41 -1.96
N GLY A 439 -22.40 0.12 -1.61
CA GLY A 439 -22.89 -0.93 -2.49
C GLY A 439 -21.94 -1.33 -3.61
N GLY A 440 -20.77 -0.72 -3.67
CA GLY A 440 -19.75 -1.08 -4.67
C GLY A 440 -19.12 -2.44 -4.39
N ARG A 441 -18.80 -3.15 -5.46
CA ARG A 441 -18.23 -4.51 -5.39
C ARG A 441 -16.84 -4.50 -6.00
N THR A 442 -15.82 -4.83 -5.21
CA THR A 442 -14.43 -4.66 -5.63
C THR A 442 -13.67 -5.98 -5.66
N HIS A 443 -13.03 -6.26 -6.79
CA HIS A 443 -12.10 -7.37 -6.96
C HIS A 443 -10.69 -6.80 -7.02
N LEU A 444 -9.84 -7.18 -6.08
CA LEU A 444 -8.44 -6.75 -6.08
C LEU A 444 -7.64 -7.61 -7.05
N VAL A 445 -6.86 -6.95 -7.91
CA VAL A 445 -6.07 -7.61 -8.96
C VAL A 445 -4.76 -6.86 -9.17
N SER A 446 -3.84 -7.47 -9.92
CA SER A 446 -2.59 -6.81 -10.33
C SER A 446 -2.85 -5.76 -11.42
N PRO A 447 -1.92 -4.84 -11.65
CA PRO A 447 -2.07 -3.89 -12.75
C PRO A 447 -2.25 -4.55 -14.11
N ALA A 448 -1.52 -5.61 -14.39
CA ALA A 448 -1.63 -6.29 -15.68
C ALA A 448 -2.98 -6.99 -15.83
N VAL A 449 -3.48 -7.62 -14.76
CA VAL A 449 -4.82 -8.22 -14.77
C VAL A 449 -5.89 -7.15 -14.91
N ALA A 450 -5.73 -6.01 -14.22
CA ALA A 450 -6.67 -4.90 -14.35
C ALA A 450 -6.75 -4.41 -15.79
N ALA A 451 -5.59 -4.25 -16.43
CA ALA A 451 -5.52 -3.79 -17.81
C ALA A 451 -6.16 -4.81 -18.77
N ALA A 452 -5.87 -6.10 -18.58
CA ALA A 452 -6.48 -7.15 -19.42
C ALA A 452 -8.00 -7.18 -19.23
N THR A 453 -8.44 -7.02 -17.98
CA THR A 453 -9.87 -6.96 -17.64
C THR A 453 -10.54 -5.76 -18.33
N ALA A 454 -9.85 -4.64 -18.41
CA ALA A 454 -10.38 -3.46 -19.11
C ALA A 454 -10.63 -3.76 -20.60
N VAL A 455 -9.76 -4.56 -21.22
CA VAL A 455 -9.90 -4.92 -22.64
C VAL A 455 -11.10 -5.83 -22.88
N THR A 456 -11.32 -6.82 -22.00
CA THR A 456 -12.36 -7.83 -22.23
C THR A 456 -13.69 -7.52 -21.55
N GLY A 457 -13.68 -6.65 -20.53
CA GLY A 457 -14.87 -6.38 -19.71
C GLY A 457 -15.16 -7.45 -18.66
N ARG A 458 -14.26 -8.41 -18.50
CA ARG A 458 -14.39 -9.46 -17.47
C ARG A 458 -13.01 -9.82 -16.94
N LEU A 459 -12.99 -10.45 -15.76
CA LEU A 459 -11.71 -10.77 -15.11
C LEU A 459 -10.85 -11.63 -16.03
N THR A 460 -9.70 -11.10 -16.44
CA THR A 460 -8.88 -11.72 -17.48
C THR A 460 -7.40 -11.58 -17.13
N ALA A 461 -6.64 -12.64 -17.30
CA ALA A 461 -5.18 -12.57 -17.20
C ALA A 461 -4.61 -12.12 -18.55
N PRO A 462 -3.47 -11.39 -18.55
CA PRO A 462 -2.87 -10.95 -19.82
C PRO A 462 -2.61 -12.09 -20.81
N ALA A 463 -2.28 -13.27 -20.30
CA ALA A 463 -2.01 -14.44 -21.16
C ALA A 463 -3.25 -14.92 -21.92
N ASP A 464 -4.43 -14.47 -21.53
CA ASP A 464 -5.70 -14.87 -22.14
C ASP A 464 -6.22 -13.85 -23.16
N LEU A 465 -5.42 -12.79 -23.46
CA LEU A 465 -5.72 -11.83 -24.50
C LEU A 465 -5.20 -12.34 -25.85
#